data_d2ce79bcb8419105c66561c080f9bab8
#
_entry.id   d2ce79bcb8419105c66561c080f9bab8
#
_cell.length_a   1.000
_cell.length_b   1.000
_cell.length_c   1.000
_cell.angle_alpha   90.00
_cell.angle_beta   90.00
_cell.angle_gamma   90.00
#
_symmetry.space_group_name_H-M   'P 1'
#
loop_
_entity.id
_entity.type
_entity.pdbx_description
1 polymer ?
#
loop_
_entity_poly.entity_id
_entity_poly.type
_entity_poly.pdbx_seq_one_letter_code
_entity_poly.pdbx_strand_id
1 'polypeptide(L)'
;MSFVIPKDSLGETIFMDKYAYPGETTWKELAKRVAKSAADPEFPENREKVEKNFFDTINSGDFCPGGRILFGSGRSRQNMLNCYVLDPEDSVESIGKTISDMYKISCGGGGIGFNFSKIRPKGDNIQNIKNSAPGSISVMRMINEIGNHVRAGKNRRTALMSILDITHPDFLEFLHVKLDRNELTN
;
A
#
# COMPACT_ATOMS: atom_id res chain seq x y z
N MET A 1 14.25 32.71 1.05
CA MET A 1 13.74 32.24 -0.25
C MET A 1 12.51 31.38 0.03
N SER A 2 11.34 31.80 -0.42
CA SER A 2 10.13 30.94 -0.28
C SER A 2 10.29 29.71 -1.18
N PHE A 3 10.24 28.54 -0.60
CA PHE A 3 10.29 27.30 -1.32
C PHE A 3 8.95 27.12 -2.06
N VAL A 4 8.95 27.33 -3.37
CA VAL A 4 7.73 27.11 -4.17
C VAL A 4 7.66 25.63 -4.52
N ILE A 5 6.62 24.96 -4.06
CA ILE A 5 6.27 23.58 -4.46
C ILE A 5 4.95 23.67 -5.23
N PRO A 6 4.84 23.01 -6.39
CA PRO A 6 5.89 22.32 -7.16
C PRO A 6 6.89 23.28 -7.85
N LYS A 7 8.10 22.77 -8.12
CA LYS A 7 9.24 23.59 -8.63
C LYS A 7 9.28 23.74 -10.16
N ASP A 8 8.57 22.89 -10.89
CA ASP A 8 8.60 22.83 -12.34
C ASP A 8 7.25 22.34 -12.92
N SER A 9 7.11 22.41 -14.22
CA SER A 9 5.89 22.01 -14.94
C SER A 9 5.52 20.53 -14.75
N LEU A 10 6.50 19.64 -14.58
CA LEU A 10 6.25 18.23 -14.30
C LEU A 10 5.68 18.06 -12.90
N GLY A 11 6.25 18.74 -11.91
CA GLY A 11 5.76 18.76 -10.54
C GLY A 11 4.34 19.32 -10.45
N GLU A 12 4.03 20.38 -11.18
CA GLU A 12 2.67 20.94 -11.28
C GLU A 12 1.68 19.94 -11.87
N THR A 13 2.07 19.26 -12.94
CA THR A 13 1.24 18.22 -13.57
C THR A 13 0.97 17.08 -12.60
N ILE A 14 2.00 16.59 -11.91
CA ILE A 14 1.88 15.52 -10.91
C ILE A 14 1.02 15.97 -9.73
N PHE A 15 1.22 17.19 -9.25
CA PHE A 15 0.42 17.76 -8.17
C PHE A 15 -1.06 17.77 -8.51
N MET A 16 -1.43 18.32 -9.65
CA MET A 16 -2.82 18.43 -10.11
C MET A 16 -3.45 17.05 -10.39
N ASP A 17 -2.71 16.13 -11.01
CA ASP A 17 -3.23 14.80 -11.40
C ASP A 17 -3.35 13.85 -10.20
N LYS A 18 -2.43 13.90 -9.24
CA LYS A 18 -2.32 12.89 -8.17
C LYS A 18 -2.78 13.36 -6.79
N TYR A 19 -2.59 14.64 -6.45
CA TYR A 19 -2.70 15.08 -5.06
C TYR A 19 -3.78 16.12 -4.81
N ALA A 20 -4.00 17.03 -5.75
CA ALA A 20 -5.00 18.08 -5.60
C ALA A 20 -6.41 17.52 -5.38
N TYR A 21 -7.14 18.12 -4.45
CA TYR A 21 -8.58 17.87 -4.28
C TYR A 21 -9.37 18.75 -5.26
N PRO A 22 -10.59 18.36 -5.67
CA PRO A 22 -11.41 19.23 -6.52
C PRO A 22 -11.54 20.63 -5.93
N GLY A 23 -11.09 21.62 -6.68
CA GLY A 23 -11.07 23.03 -6.27
C GLY A 23 -9.72 23.53 -5.72
N GLU A 24 -8.77 22.62 -5.43
CA GLU A 24 -7.39 23.02 -5.09
C GLU A 24 -6.57 23.25 -6.35
N THR A 25 -5.86 24.38 -6.36
CA THR A 25 -4.98 24.78 -7.47
C THR A 25 -3.55 25.08 -7.02
N THR A 26 -3.33 25.17 -5.69
CA THR A 26 -2.06 25.55 -5.10
C THR A 26 -1.61 24.58 -4.01
N TRP A 27 -0.29 24.49 -3.83
CA TRP A 27 0.30 23.76 -2.71
C TRP A 27 -0.19 24.29 -1.35
N LYS A 28 -0.40 25.58 -1.23
CA LYS A 28 -0.90 26.22 0.00
C LYS A 28 -2.30 25.67 0.39
N GLU A 29 -3.18 25.49 -0.56
CA GLU A 29 -4.52 24.95 -0.31
C GLU A 29 -4.45 23.48 0.13
N LEU A 30 -3.61 22.67 -0.53
CA LEU A 30 -3.33 21.30 -0.12
C LEU A 30 -2.74 21.27 1.30
N ALA A 31 -1.72 22.09 1.59
CA ALA A 31 -1.09 22.15 2.91
C ALA A 31 -2.11 22.48 4.00
N LYS A 32 -3.02 23.41 3.74
CA LYS A 32 -4.12 23.77 4.66
C LYS A 32 -5.06 22.60 4.92
N ARG A 33 -5.47 21.88 3.88
CA ARG A 33 -6.34 20.69 4.02
C ARG A 33 -5.66 19.58 4.83
N VAL A 34 -4.39 19.29 4.51
CA VAL A 34 -3.61 18.25 5.20
C VAL A 34 -3.42 18.62 6.68
N ALA A 35 -3.00 19.85 6.97
CA ALA A 35 -2.81 20.34 8.33
C ALA A 35 -4.09 20.26 9.17
N LYS A 36 -5.21 20.71 8.61
CA LYS A 36 -6.52 20.62 9.27
C LYS A 36 -6.89 19.17 9.58
N SER A 37 -6.76 18.27 8.60
CA SER A 37 -7.07 16.85 8.79
C SER A 37 -6.16 16.17 9.80
N ALA A 38 -4.88 16.53 9.86
CA ALA A 38 -3.92 15.98 10.81
C ALA A 38 -4.16 16.49 12.24
N ALA A 39 -4.65 17.72 12.39
CA ALA A 39 -4.96 18.31 13.68
C ALA A 39 -6.35 17.92 14.24
N ASP A 40 -7.22 17.33 13.43
CA ASP A 40 -8.60 17.00 13.83
C ASP A 40 -8.70 16.08 15.05
N PRO A 41 -7.82 15.08 15.26
CA PRO A 41 -7.83 14.24 16.47
C PRO A 41 -7.35 14.94 17.75
N GLU A 42 -6.76 16.13 17.65
CA GLU A 42 -6.22 16.86 18.80
C GLU A 42 -7.31 17.39 19.74
N PHE A 43 -6.96 17.56 21.00
CA PHE A 43 -7.83 18.23 21.98
C PHE A 43 -8.21 19.63 21.49
N PRO A 44 -9.47 20.06 21.69
CA PRO A 44 -9.98 21.35 21.16
C PRO A 44 -9.10 22.56 21.49
N GLU A 45 -8.54 22.60 22.69
CA GLU A 45 -7.67 23.70 23.17
C GLU A 45 -6.32 23.76 22.45
N ASN A 46 -5.84 22.66 21.86
CA ASN A 46 -4.56 22.60 21.17
C ASN A 46 -4.71 22.60 19.63
N ARG A 47 -5.92 22.29 19.13
CA ARG A 47 -6.15 22.01 17.71
C ARG A 47 -5.70 23.15 16.79
N GLU A 48 -6.05 24.38 17.10
CA GLU A 48 -5.70 25.54 16.27
C GLU A 48 -4.18 25.76 16.22
N LYS A 49 -3.50 25.62 17.35
CA LYS A 49 -2.04 25.72 17.44
C LYS A 49 -1.34 24.62 16.65
N VAL A 50 -1.82 23.36 16.75
CA VAL A 50 -1.25 22.22 16.05
C VAL A 50 -1.53 22.33 14.55
N GLU A 51 -2.74 22.70 14.14
CA GLU A 51 -3.09 22.95 12.74
C GLU A 51 -2.16 24.01 12.12
N LYS A 52 -1.96 25.12 12.84
CA LYS A 52 -1.06 26.18 12.38
C LYS A 52 0.37 25.69 12.21
N ASN A 53 0.90 24.95 13.17
CA ASN A 53 2.27 24.41 13.10
C ASN A 53 2.44 23.46 11.91
N PHE A 54 1.49 22.54 11.70
CA PHE A 54 1.52 21.63 10.56
C PHE A 54 1.42 22.39 9.23
N PHE A 55 0.53 23.39 9.16
CA PHE A 55 0.40 24.21 7.97
C PHE A 55 1.70 24.96 7.65
N ASP A 56 2.29 25.64 8.62
CA ASP A 56 3.51 26.42 8.43
C ASP A 56 4.65 25.51 7.92
N THR A 57 4.84 24.34 8.55
CA THR A 57 5.89 23.37 8.22
C THR A 57 5.71 22.73 6.84
N ILE A 58 4.47 22.39 6.46
CA ILE A 58 4.19 21.80 5.15
C ILE A 58 4.26 22.88 4.07
N ASN A 59 3.68 24.06 4.33
CA ASN A 59 3.62 25.14 3.34
C ASN A 59 5.00 25.74 3.03
N SER A 60 5.92 25.77 4.01
CA SER A 60 7.32 26.21 3.80
C SER A 60 8.13 25.19 2.99
N GLY A 61 7.72 23.94 2.96
CA GLY A 61 8.47 22.84 2.36
C GLY A 61 9.56 22.25 3.25
N ASP A 62 9.59 22.62 4.54
CA ASP A 62 10.52 22.02 5.52
C ASP A 62 10.18 20.56 5.78
N PHE A 63 8.92 20.18 5.61
CA PHE A 63 8.44 18.81 5.67
C PHE A 63 7.41 18.53 4.57
N CYS A 64 7.61 17.43 3.85
CA CYS A 64 6.67 16.93 2.86
C CYS A 64 6.07 15.61 3.36
N PRO A 65 4.77 15.56 3.69
CA PRO A 65 4.11 14.33 4.08
C PRO A 65 4.15 13.26 2.98
N GLY A 66 4.07 12.00 3.38
CA GLY A 66 4.00 10.89 2.41
C GLY A 66 2.81 11.03 1.45
N GLY A 67 2.97 10.53 0.22
CA GLY A 67 1.98 10.71 -0.85
C GLY A 67 0.56 10.27 -0.48
N ARG A 68 0.40 9.28 0.39
CA ARG A 68 -0.93 8.84 0.87
C ARG A 68 -1.56 9.85 1.82
N ILE A 69 -0.77 10.52 2.63
CA ILE A 69 -1.24 11.60 3.52
C ILE A 69 -1.68 12.78 2.68
N LEU A 70 -0.85 13.20 1.70
CA LEU A 70 -1.19 14.28 0.77
C LEU A 70 -2.48 13.99 0.00
N PHE A 71 -2.66 12.74 -0.46
CA PHE A 71 -3.85 12.33 -1.19
C PHE A 71 -5.08 12.15 -0.28
N GLY A 72 -4.91 11.43 0.86
CA GLY A 72 -6.02 10.92 1.67
C GLY A 72 -6.63 11.92 2.65
N SER A 73 -5.80 12.87 3.16
CA SER A 73 -6.25 13.82 4.18
C SER A 73 -7.49 14.61 3.75
N GLY A 74 -8.48 14.66 4.61
CA GLY A 74 -9.73 15.41 4.37
C GLY A 74 -10.68 14.82 3.33
N ARG A 75 -10.40 13.61 2.80
CA ARG A 75 -11.30 12.90 1.89
C ARG A 75 -12.23 11.95 2.66
N SER A 76 -13.40 11.66 2.12
CA SER A 76 -14.40 10.77 2.76
C SER A 76 -13.91 9.33 2.96
N ARG A 77 -13.03 8.84 2.07
CA ARG A 77 -12.32 7.56 2.21
C ARG A 77 -10.85 7.84 2.36
N GLN A 78 -10.40 7.86 3.61
CA GLN A 78 -9.01 8.16 3.93
C GLN A 78 -8.24 6.85 4.07
N ASN A 79 -7.31 6.60 3.15
CA ASN A 79 -6.25 5.63 3.33
C ASN A 79 -4.92 6.39 3.38
N MET A 80 -4.41 6.58 4.58
CA MET A 80 -3.19 7.35 4.83
C MET A 80 -1.95 6.48 4.97
N LEU A 81 -2.09 5.15 5.01
CA LEU A 81 -0.99 4.21 5.08
C LEU A 81 -0.55 3.80 3.66
N ASN A 82 0.77 3.80 3.44
CA ASN A 82 1.33 3.37 2.17
C ASN A 82 1.40 1.85 2.05
N CYS A 83 1.77 1.17 3.14
CA CYS A 83 2.09 -0.26 3.13
C CYS A 83 1.45 -0.99 4.31
N TYR A 84 1.09 -2.24 4.06
CA TYR A 84 0.47 -3.17 4.99
C TYR A 84 1.25 -4.48 4.97
N VAL A 85 1.15 -5.25 6.05
CA VAL A 85 1.69 -6.61 6.13
C VAL A 85 0.54 -7.57 6.40
N LEU A 86 0.47 -8.64 5.63
CA LEU A 86 -0.44 -9.76 5.82
C LEU A 86 0.38 -11.04 6.00
N ASP A 87 0.10 -11.78 7.06
CA ASP A 87 0.83 -13.00 7.45
C ASP A 87 -0.15 -14.19 7.51
N PRO A 88 -0.44 -14.83 6.35
CA PRO A 88 -1.39 -15.93 6.31
C PRO A 88 -0.87 -17.16 7.07
N GLU A 89 -1.74 -17.75 7.87
CA GLU A 89 -1.53 -19.08 8.43
C GLU A 89 -1.91 -20.15 7.40
N ASP A 90 -1.39 -21.37 7.59
CA ASP A 90 -1.61 -22.51 6.68
C ASP A 90 -2.99 -23.14 6.87
N SER A 91 -4.04 -22.36 6.58
CA SER A 91 -5.43 -22.78 6.59
C SER A 91 -6.24 -22.10 5.50
N VAL A 92 -7.30 -22.76 5.05
CA VAL A 92 -8.21 -22.25 4.01
C VAL A 92 -8.84 -20.94 4.46
N GLU A 93 -9.24 -20.86 5.73
CA GLU A 93 -9.87 -19.68 6.32
C GLU A 93 -8.91 -18.50 6.35
N SER A 94 -7.66 -18.72 6.78
CA SER A 94 -6.65 -17.66 6.86
C SER A 94 -6.23 -17.17 5.47
N ILE A 95 -6.01 -18.07 4.53
CA ILE A 95 -5.69 -17.72 3.14
C ILE A 95 -6.86 -16.94 2.51
N GLY A 96 -8.10 -17.41 2.68
CA GLY A 96 -9.30 -16.75 2.17
C GLY A 96 -9.47 -15.34 2.77
N LYS A 97 -9.25 -15.18 4.08
CA LYS A 97 -9.26 -13.89 4.75
C LYS A 97 -8.17 -12.96 4.20
N THR A 98 -6.96 -13.48 4.02
CA THR A 98 -5.83 -12.72 3.47
C THR A 98 -6.15 -12.18 2.08
N ILE A 99 -6.77 -12.98 1.22
CA ILE A 99 -7.21 -12.54 -0.12
C ILE A 99 -8.26 -11.43 -0.02
N SER A 100 -9.25 -11.58 0.85
CA SER A 100 -10.28 -10.54 1.07
C SER A 100 -9.69 -9.23 1.56
N ASP A 101 -8.78 -9.29 2.53
CA ASP A 101 -8.14 -8.11 3.11
C ASP A 101 -7.18 -7.45 2.08
N MET A 102 -6.41 -8.26 1.34
CA MET A 102 -5.61 -7.79 0.21
C MET A 102 -6.45 -6.99 -0.79
N TYR A 103 -7.59 -7.53 -1.21
CA TYR A 103 -8.46 -6.86 -2.18
C TYR A 103 -8.90 -5.48 -1.69
N LYS A 104 -9.35 -5.38 -0.43
CA LYS A 104 -9.78 -4.11 0.20
C LYS A 104 -8.64 -3.09 0.27
N ILE A 105 -7.45 -3.53 0.73
CA ILE A 105 -6.25 -2.68 0.84
C ILE A 105 -5.83 -2.18 -0.54
N SER A 106 -5.80 -3.08 -1.53
CA SER A 106 -5.41 -2.76 -2.90
C SER A 106 -6.36 -1.77 -3.57
N CYS A 107 -7.67 -1.93 -3.38
CA CYS A 107 -8.67 -0.93 -3.83
C CYS A 107 -8.45 0.44 -3.20
N GLY A 108 -7.98 0.49 -1.94
CA GLY A 108 -7.55 1.71 -1.26
C GLY A 108 -6.19 2.24 -1.73
N GLY A 109 -5.48 1.49 -2.58
CA GLY A 109 -4.17 1.84 -3.14
C GLY A 109 -3.00 1.64 -2.16
N GLY A 110 -3.15 0.81 -1.14
CA GLY A 110 -2.06 0.35 -0.28
C GLY A 110 -1.19 -0.69 -0.98
N GLY A 111 0.13 -0.67 -0.71
CA GLY A 111 1.02 -1.78 -1.02
C GLY A 111 0.97 -2.85 0.07
N ILE A 112 1.27 -4.10 -0.26
CA ILE A 112 1.12 -5.20 0.69
C ILE A 112 2.35 -6.11 0.64
N GLY A 113 2.93 -6.38 1.81
CA GLY A 113 3.89 -7.45 2.03
C GLY A 113 3.22 -8.69 2.59
N PHE A 114 3.60 -9.85 2.07
CA PHE A 114 3.12 -11.15 2.54
C PHE A 114 4.29 -12.01 3.03
N ASN A 115 4.13 -12.66 4.17
CA ASN A 115 5.06 -13.67 4.63
C ASN A 115 4.43 -15.07 4.43
N PHE A 116 4.97 -15.84 3.50
CA PHE A 116 4.47 -17.17 3.16
C PHE A 116 5.19 -18.31 3.91
N SER A 117 6.08 -17.99 4.83
CA SER A 117 6.93 -18.98 5.52
C SER A 117 6.15 -20.00 6.35
N LYS A 118 4.91 -19.68 6.72
CA LYS A 118 4.04 -20.58 7.47
C LYS A 118 3.22 -21.54 6.58
N ILE A 119 3.14 -21.25 5.28
CA ILE A 119 2.38 -22.11 4.33
C ILE A 119 3.17 -23.39 4.11
N ARG A 120 2.51 -24.53 4.22
CA ARG A 120 3.15 -25.85 3.99
C ARG A 120 3.78 -25.95 2.60
N PRO A 121 4.90 -26.67 2.48
CA PRO A 121 5.59 -26.80 1.20
C PRO A 121 4.81 -27.64 0.19
N LYS A 122 5.19 -27.48 -1.07
CA LYS A 122 4.69 -28.29 -2.18
C LYS A 122 4.98 -29.77 -1.95
N GLY A 123 3.96 -30.60 -2.19
CA GLY A 123 4.06 -32.05 -2.01
C GLY A 123 3.89 -32.51 -0.57
N ASP A 124 3.61 -31.62 0.38
CA ASP A 124 3.23 -32.03 1.73
C ASP A 124 1.82 -32.67 1.74
N ASN A 125 1.47 -33.31 2.83
CA ASN A 125 0.18 -33.97 2.96
C ASN A 125 -0.92 -32.98 3.35
N ILE A 126 -2.10 -33.11 2.75
CA ILE A 126 -3.31 -32.43 3.20
C ILE A 126 -4.23 -33.47 3.81
N GLN A 127 -4.39 -33.44 5.14
CA GLN A 127 -5.12 -34.46 5.89
C GLN A 127 -4.59 -35.86 5.55
N ASN A 128 -5.44 -36.74 4.97
CA ASN A 128 -5.09 -38.09 4.60
C ASN A 128 -4.64 -38.26 3.14
N ILE A 129 -4.54 -37.17 2.38
CA ILE A 129 -4.14 -37.19 0.97
C ILE A 129 -2.65 -36.87 0.89
N LYS A 130 -1.87 -37.87 0.46
CA LYS A 130 -0.41 -37.72 0.32
C LYS A 130 -0.03 -36.86 -0.87
N ASN A 131 1.04 -36.11 -0.73
CA ASN A 131 1.65 -35.26 -1.78
C ASN A 131 0.67 -34.31 -2.49
N SER A 132 -0.32 -33.78 -1.77
CA SER A 132 -1.41 -33.00 -2.35
C SER A 132 -1.28 -31.48 -2.17
N ALA A 133 -0.37 -31.03 -1.31
CA ALA A 133 -0.18 -29.60 -1.05
C ALA A 133 0.39 -28.89 -2.27
N PRO A 134 -0.24 -27.77 -2.71
CA PRO A 134 0.23 -26.99 -3.86
C PRO A 134 1.48 -26.14 -3.54
N GLY A 135 1.78 -25.92 -2.25
CA GLY A 135 2.93 -25.16 -1.78
C GLY A 135 2.73 -23.64 -1.71
N SER A 136 3.71 -22.98 -1.11
CA SER A 136 3.72 -21.52 -0.90
C SER A 136 3.67 -20.75 -2.21
N ILE A 137 4.37 -21.20 -3.26
CA ILE A 137 4.44 -20.53 -4.57
C ILE A 137 3.06 -20.53 -5.26
N SER A 138 2.26 -21.57 -5.07
CA SER A 138 0.90 -21.61 -5.62
C SER A 138 0.00 -20.54 -5.01
N VAL A 139 0.11 -20.32 -3.70
CA VAL A 139 -0.62 -19.23 -3.02
C VAL A 139 -0.14 -17.86 -3.50
N MET A 140 1.18 -17.70 -3.71
CA MET A 140 1.75 -16.47 -4.30
C MET A 140 1.20 -16.19 -5.69
N ARG A 141 1.10 -17.20 -6.57
CA ARG A 141 0.54 -17.05 -7.93
C ARG A 141 -0.90 -16.59 -7.89
N MET A 142 -1.72 -17.18 -7.02
CA MET A 142 -3.12 -16.78 -6.84
C MET A 142 -3.24 -15.31 -6.39
N ILE A 143 -2.44 -14.90 -5.41
CA ILE A 143 -2.39 -13.51 -4.92
C ILE A 143 -1.91 -12.55 -6.00
N ASN A 144 -0.89 -12.92 -6.76
CA ASN A 144 -0.38 -12.13 -7.90
C ASN A 144 -1.46 -11.92 -8.96
N GLU A 145 -2.19 -12.97 -9.30
CA GLU A 145 -3.24 -12.87 -10.32
C GLU A 145 -4.36 -11.92 -9.88
N ILE A 146 -4.81 -12.02 -8.64
CA ILE A 146 -5.77 -11.07 -8.09
C ILE A 146 -5.21 -9.64 -8.14
N GLY A 147 -3.93 -9.45 -7.75
CA GLY A 147 -3.25 -8.16 -7.78
C GLY A 147 -3.19 -7.54 -9.18
N ASN A 148 -3.06 -8.36 -10.21
CA ASN A 148 -3.05 -7.91 -11.61
C ASN A 148 -4.39 -7.34 -12.06
N HIS A 149 -5.49 -7.78 -11.47
CA HIS A 149 -6.85 -7.33 -11.81
C HIS A 149 -7.35 -6.17 -10.94
N VAL A 150 -6.69 -5.87 -9.81
CA VAL A 150 -7.08 -4.75 -8.94
C VAL A 150 -6.41 -3.45 -9.37
N ARG A 151 -7.18 -2.40 -9.49
CA ARG A 151 -6.71 -1.04 -9.79
C ARG A 151 -7.16 -0.07 -8.70
N ALA A 152 -6.25 0.69 -8.15
CA ALA A 152 -6.56 1.82 -7.28
C ALA A 152 -6.61 3.12 -8.09
N GLY A 153 -7.81 3.64 -8.32
CA GLY A 153 -8.01 4.82 -9.17
C GLY A 153 -7.69 4.56 -10.65
N LYS A 154 -7.45 5.62 -11.43
CA LYS A 154 -7.28 5.50 -12.87
C LYS A 154 -6.06 4.69 -13.34
N ASN A 155 -4.94 4.71 -12.59
CA ASN A 155 -3.65 4.22 -13.13
C ASN A 155 -2.70 3.55 -12.14
N ARG A 156 -3.10 3.30 -10.89
CA ARG A 156 -2.18 2.69 -9.92
C ARG A 156 -2.36 1.18 -9.86
N ARG A 157 -1.31 0.45 -10.25
CA ARG A 157 -1.22 -1.00 -10.07
C ARG A 157 -1.07 -1.33 -8.59
N THR A 158 -1.54 -2.50 -8.18
CA THR A 158 -1.25 -3.08 -6.88
C THR A 158 0.24 -3.35 -6.76
N ALA A 159 0.84 -2.98 -5.63
CA ALA A 159 2.23 -3.31 -5.33
C ALA A 159 2.25 -4.41 -4.27
N LEU A 160 2.86 -5.54 -4.59
CA LEU A 160 2.95 -6.70 -3.72
C LEU A 160 4.41 -7.06 -3.48
N MET A 161 4.73 -7.52 -2.28
CA MET A 161 6.03 -8.09 -1.93
C MET A 161 5.81 -9.43 -1.24
N SER A 162 6.61 -10.43 -1.58
CA SER A 162 6.57 -11.75 -0.96
C SER A 162 7.86 -12.01 -0.19
N ILE A 163 7.72 -12.61 0.98
CA ILE A 163 8.81 -13.06 1.84
C ILE A 163 8.65 -14.57 2.02
N LEU A 164 9.76 -15.30 1.98
CA LEU A 164 9.85 -16.71 2.32
C LEU A 164 11.13 -16.96 3.10
N ASP A 165 11.04 -17.74 4.19
CA ASP A 165 12.21 -18.11 4.99
C ASP A 165 13.18 -18.94 4.15
N ILE A 166 14.49 -18.69 4.33
CA ILE A 166 15.55 -19.41 3.62
C ILE A 166 15.56 -20.91 3.93
N THR A 167 15.03 -21.31 5.08
CA THR A 167 14.91 -22.72 5.50
C THR A 167 13.68 -23.42 4.95
N HIS A 168 12.76 -22.67 4.29
CA HIS A 168 11.54 -23.24 3.75
C HIS A 168 11.82 -24.18 2.58
N PRO A 169 11.22 -25.40 2.52
CA PRO A 169 11.50 -26.35 1.44
C PRO A 169 11.26 -25.82 0.02
N ASP A 170 10.30 -24.89 -0.18
CA ASP A 170 10.03 -24.26 -1.48
C ASP A 170 10.99 -23.10 -1.80
N PHE A 171 12.02 -22.85 -0.98
CA PHE A 171 12.87 -21.67 -1.13
C PHE A 171 13.61 -21.62 -2.48
N LEU A 172 14.07 -22.74 -2.98
CA LEU A 172 14.75 -22.78 -4.29
C LEU A 172 13.78 -22.46 -5.43
N GLU A 173 12.54 -22.93 -5.38
CA GLU A 173 11.50 -22.55 -6.35
C GLU A 173 11.19 -21.05 -6.23
N PHE A 174 11.12 -20.52 -5.00
CA PHE A 174 10.91 -19.10 -4.75
C PHE A 174 11.98 -18.20 -5.37
N LEU A 175 13.27 -18.58 -5.29
CA LEU A 175 14.34 -17.81 -5.88
C LEU A 175 14.22 -17.68 -7.41
N HIS A 176 13.68 -18.69 -8.06
CA HIS A 176 13.62 -18.76 -9.52
C HIS A 176 12.28 -18.30 -10.11
N VAL A 177 11.22 -18.20 -9.30
CA VAL A 177 9.86 -17.95 -9.78
C VAL A 177 9.70 -16.63 -10.56
N LYS A 178 10.58 -15.64 -10.34
CA LYS A 178 10.57 -14.36 -11.07
C LYS A 178 11.52 -14.31 -12.26
N LEU A 179 12.24 -15.36 -12.56
CA LEU A 179 13.06 -15.45 -13.76
C LEU A 179 12.19 -15.50 -15.01
N ASP A 180 11.03 -16.14 -14.93
CA ASP A 180 9.99 -16.02 -15.94
C ASP A 180 9.15 -14.76 -15.67
N ARG A 181 9.39 -13.73 -16.49
CA ARG A 181 8.72 -12.42 -16.36
C ARG A 181 7.21 -12.47 -16.60
N ASN A 182 6.68 -13.57 -17.12
CA ASN A 182 5.27 -13.75 -17.41
C ASN A 182 4.49 -14.35 -16.22
N GLU A 183 5.17 -15.01 -15.28
CA GLU A 183 4.50 -15.71 -14.19
C GLU A 183 4.16 -14.82 -12.99
N LEU A 184 5.08 -13.97 -12.53
CA LEU A 184 4.87 -13.08 -11.39
C LEU A 184 5.29 -11.66 -11.73
N THR A 185 4.31 -10.81 -11.93
CA THR A 185 4.51 -9.40 -12.33
C THR A 185 4.56 -8.41 -11.17
N ASN A 186 4.17 -8.86 -9.99
CA ASN A 186 4.24 -8.08 -8.74
C ASN A 186 5.38 -8.54 -7.84
#